data_0a4e4083ebb7d3543d8326e95b5cc944
#
_entry.id   0a4e4083ebb7d3543d8326e95b5cc944
#
_cell.length_a   1.000
_cell.length_b   1.000
_cell.length_c   1.000
_cell.angle_alpha   90.00
_cell.angle_beta   90.00
_cell.angle_gamma   90.00
#
_symmetry.space_group_name_H-M   'P 1'
#
loop_
_entity.id
_entity.type
_entity.pdbx_description
1 polymer ?
#
loop_
_entity_poly.entity_id
_entity_poly.type
_entity_poly.pdbx_seq_one_letter_code
_entity_poly.pdbx_strand_id
1 'polypeptide(L)'
;EGLVLLTSSAMAVSVIRLKKYNVLVQDLYSIENLARVDTLCLDKTGTITEGFMEVKKIIPLKKESEKDIKEILASYVNALSDPSPTFKAVESFVSDIKYKDAFLETLSFSSVRKYSAVKFKNDVYFLGSPENLYKGKIKNLSSYQEDYRVLLLAKGESLKNIKDIKPIALILIQDKIKENADVTLNYFKEQGIDIKIISGDNPVTVSKIASRAGISDIRSVDMSQVSDEEIPDIIESFNILGRVKPDQKKKIVIALKNKGHFVGMTGDGVNDCLALKESDCSIAMASGADAAKNVSQFVLLDSKIDNLPLILKEGRRSINNIERSSSLLLSKTIFTIILIIACIFLNTEYFFIPIHLTLITFFTIGVPSFILALEPNHDLVKGNFLLKVFLKALPSALTVVFNVVIIKLFQINFGLSQELCSTLTVFLTAITGFIFLNYICKPYNLLRGVMMCILFLAFEYCALYQYAFFNISNINKDTILVFIVLFICSMYIFDKLKSLSNYILRKTNNI
;
A
#
# COMPACT_ATOMS: atom_id res chain seq x y z
N GLU A 1 -0.97 -15.36 24.51
CA GLU A 1 -0.76 -16.36 23.44
C GLU A 1 -1.79 -16.21 22.30
N GLY A 2 -3.10 -16.08 22.60
CA GLY A 2 -4.15 -15.98 21.60
C GLY A 2 -4.01 -14.80 20.62
N LEU A 3 -3.54 -13.66 21.07
CA LEU A 3 -3.31 -12.48 20.20
C LEU A 3 -2.22 -12.74 19.16
N VAL A 4 -1.10 -13.35 19.58
CA VAL A 4 0.02 -13.66 18.67
C VAL A 4 -0.42 -14.66 17.61
N LEU A 5 -1.13 -15.71 17.99
CA LEU A 5 -1.68 -16.71 17.06
C LEU A 5 -2.64 -16.06 16.05
N LEU A 6 -3.53 -15.20 16.52
CA LEU A 6 -4.50 -14.51 15.67
C LEU A 6 -3.82 -13.55 14.68
N THR A 7 -2.86 -12.72 15.14
CA THR A 7 -2.14 -11.79 14.27
C THR A 7 -1.33 -12.54 13.22
N SER A 8 -0.58 -13.57 13.62
CA SER A 8 0.20 -14.40 12.69
C SER A 8 -0.70 -15.10 11.67
N SER A 9 -1.87 -15.61 12.09
CA SER A 9 -2.82 -16.24 11.18
C SER A 9 -3.44 -15.22 10.20
N ALA A 10 -3.81 -14.03 10.67
CA ALA A 10 -4.34 -12.97 9.83
C ALA A 10 -3.32 -12.50 8.78
N MET A 11 -2.05 -12.33 9.19
CA MET A 11 -0.96 -11.98 8.28
C MET A 11 -0.67 -13.09 7.26
N ALA A 12 -0.66 -14.36 7.68
CA ALA A 12 -0.49 -15.51 6.77
C ALA A 12 -1.58 -15.57 5.71
N VAL A 13 -2.85 -15.32 6.09
CA VAL A 13 -3.96 -15.22 5.13
C VAL A 13 -3.74 -14.06 4.15
N SER A 14 -3.22 -12.92 4.61
CA SER A 14 -2.89 -11.78 3.75
C SER A 14 -1.81 -12.13 2.72
N VAL A 15 -0.76 -12.85 3.12
CA VAL A 15 0.28 -13.34 2.20
C VAL A 15 -0.30 -14.26 1.13
N ILE A 16 -1.15 -15.22 1.53
CA ILE A 16 -1.82 -16.14 0.58
C ILE A 16 -2.68 -15.36 -0.42
N ARG A 17 -3.38 -14.31 0.02
CA ARG A 17 -4.19 -13.46 -0.85
C ARG A 17 -3.32 -12.63 -1.80
N LEU A 18 -2.27 -12.00 -1.29
CA LEU A 18 -1.34 -11.21 -2.11
C LEU A 18 -0.63 -12.07 -3.17
N LYS A 19 -0.29 -13.32 -2.83
CA LYS A 19 0.24 -14.28 -3.81
C LYS A 19 -0.69 -14.50 -5.02
N LYS A 20 -2.02 -14.48 -4.82
CA LYS A 20 -3.00 -14.61 -5.93
C LYS A 20 -2.95 -13.43 -6.90
N TYR A 21 -2.41 -12.30 -6.47
CA TYR A 21 -2.21 -11.10 -7.28
C TYR A 21 -0.75 -10.93 -7.72
N ASN A 22 0.02 -12.02 -7.77
CA ASN A 22 1.43 -12.00 -8.18
C ASN A 22 2.30 -11.06 -7.31
N VAL A 23 1.98 -10.92 -6.03
CA VAL A 23 2.78 -10.16 -5.07
C VAL A 23 3.48 -11.13 -4.13
N LEU A 24 4.81 -11.10 -4.13
CA LEU A 24 5.64 -11.81 -3.16
C LEU A 24 5.84 -10.93 -1.93
N VAL A 25 5.53 -11.45 -0.76
CA VAL A 25 5.79 -10.82 0.54
C VAL A 25 7.03 -11.47 1.14
N GLN A 26 8.05 -10.70 1.44
CA GLN A 26 9.30 -11.21 2.01
C GLN A 26 9.34 -11.07 3.53
N ASP A 27 8.60 -10.12 4.09
CA ASP A 27 8.45 -9.92 5.52
C ASP A 27 6.98 -9.76 5.90
N LEU A 28 6.50 -10.59 6.84
CA LEU A 28 5.11 -10.61 7.29
C LEU A 28 4.68 -9.29 7.94
N TYR A 29 5.57 -8.66 8.70
CA TYR A 29 5.27 -7.42 9.43
C TYR A 29 5.14 -6.21 8.49
N SER A 30 5.70 -6.30 7.30
CA SER A 30 5.59 -5.23 6.29
C SER A 30 4.16 -4.96 5.83
N ILE A 31 3.25 -5.93 5.99
CA ILE A 31 1.82 -5.75 5.71
C ILE A 31 1.21 -4.67 6.62
N GLU A 32 1.70 -4.57 7.86
CA GLU A 32 1.29 -3.50 8.78
C GLU A 32 1.76 -2.13 8.30
N ASN A 33 3.04 -2.00 7.96
CA ASN A 33 3.62 -0.73 7.54
C ASN A 33 2.91 -0.18 6.31
N LEU A 34 2.60 -1.04 5.35
CA LEU A 34 1.91 -0.64 4.14
C LEU A 34 0.54 0.00 4.40
N ALA A 35 -0.22 -0.49 5.38
CA ALA A 35 -1.53 0.06 5.72
C ALA A 35 -1.46 1.52 6.19
N ARG A 36 -0.32 1.93 6.71
CA ARG A 36 -0.06 3.26 7.28
C ARG A 36 0.56 4.24 6.30
N VAL A 37 1.02 3.78 5.13
CA VAL A 37 1.63 4.66 4.12
C VAL A 37 0.71 5.81 3.78
N ASP A 38 1.20 7.03 3.99
CA ASP A 38 0.56 8.29 3.62
C ASP A 38 1.31 9.02 2.50
N THR A 39 2.57 8.67 2.27
CA THR A 39 3.41 9.22 1.22
C THR A 39 4.04 8.10 0.41
N LEU A 40 3.81 8.07 -0.90
CA LEU A 40 4.33 7.05 -1.81
C LEU A 40 5.35 7.66 -2.78
N CYS A 41 6.61 7.33 -2.59
CA CYS A 41 7.71 7.69 -3.46
C CYS A 41 7.83 6.67 -4.60
N LEU A 42 7.61 7.10 -5.82
CA LEU A 42 7.67 6.27 -7.02
C LEU A 42 8.93 6.59 -7.82
N ASP A 43 9.76 5.60 -8.10
CA ASP A 43 10.75 5.76 -9.17
C ASP A 43 10.04 5.86 -10.52
N LYS A 44 10.56 6.67 -11.44
CA LYS A 44 9.96 6.83 -12.78
C LYS A 44 10.09 5.55 -13.60
N THR A 45 11.33 5.07 -13.71
CA THR A 45 11.73 4.00 -14.64
C THR A 45 11.30 2.64 -14.10
N GLY A 46 10.78 1.75 -14.96
CA GLY A 46 10.32 0.44 -14.52
C GLY A 46 9.09 0.45 -13.61
N THR A 47 8.72 1.59 -12.99
CA THR A 47 7.54 1.73 -12.13
C THR A 47 6.37 2.40 -12.85
N ILE A 48 6.50 3.67 -13.24
CA ILE A 48 5.46 4.41 -13.99
C ILE A 48 5.58 4.12 -15.48
N THR A 49 6.83 3.95 -15.95
CA THR A 49 7.13 3.56 -17.33
C THR A 49 7.54 2.10 -17.40
N GLU A 50 7.44 1.50 -18.59
CA GLU A 50 7.85 0.10 -18.85
C GLU A 50 9.37 -0.11 -18.77
N GLY A 51 10.15 0.97 -18.64
CA GLY A 51 11.63 0.92 -18.67
C GLY A 51 12.21 0.87 -20.09
N PHE A 52 11.38 0.92 -21.12
CA PHE A 52 11.79 1.03 -22.52
C PHE A 52 11.04 2.15 -23.23
N MET A 53 11.61 2.60 -24.36
CA MET A 53 11.05 3.62 -25.20
C MET A 53 10.25 3.04 -26.35
N GLU A 54 9.30 3.80 -26.87
CA GLU A 54 8.53 3.48 -28.08
C GLU A 54 8.57 4.60 -29.10
N VAL A 55 8.52 4.25 -30.38
CA VAL A 55 8.29 5.23 -31.45
C VAL A 55 6.81 5.58 -31.47
N LYS A 56 6.49 6.84 -31.16
CA LYS A 56 5.10 7.31 -31.13
C LYS A 56 4.57 7.70 -32.49
N LYS A 57 5.43 8.37 -33.26
CA LYS A 57 5.03 8.90 -34.58
C LYS A 57 6.25 9.12 -35.48
N ILE A 58 6.05 8.88 -36.76
CA ILE A 58 6.97 9.33 -37.83
C ILE A 58 6.37 10.55 -38.50
N ILE A 59 7.19 11.59 -38.73
CA ILE A 59 6.80 12.79 -39.44
C ILE A 59 7.66 12.90 -40.71
N PRO A 60 7.10 12.59 -41.89
CA PRO A 60 7.76 12.78 -43.16
C PRO A 60 8.06 14.26 -43.39
N LEU A 61 9.27 14.58 -43.82
CA LEU A 61 9.70 15.94 -44.15
C LEU A 61 9.70 16.22 -45.67
N LYS A 62 9.52 15.14 -46.44
CA LYS A 62 9.44 15.19 -47.90
C LYS A 62 8.30 14.30 -48.43
N LYS A 63 8.38 13.92 -49.73
CA LYS A 63 7.33 13.16 -50.42
C LYS A 63 7.33 11.64 -50.12
N GLU A 64 8.31 11.16 -49.33
CA GLU A 64 8.36 9.74 -48.95
C GLU A 64 7.15 9.38 -48.10
N SER A 65 6.55 8.24 -48.43
CA SER A 65 5.41 7.75 -47.62
C SER A 65 5.91 7.18 -46.27
N GLU A 66 5.05 7.13 -45.27
CA GLU A 66 5.39 6.50 -43.98
C GLU A 66 5.82 5.05 -44.16
N LYS A 67 5.26 4.35 -45.15
CA LYS A 67 5.63 2.97 -45.49
C LYS A 67 7.06 2.88 -45.98
N ASP A 68 7.50 3.77 -46.88
CA ASP A 68 8.86 3.78 -47.41
C ASP A 68 9.86 4.06 -46.29
N ILE A 69 9.51 5.00 -45.37
CA ILE A 69 10.36 5.32 -44.21
C ILE A 69 10.50 4.12 -43.28
N LYS A 70 9.43 3.37 -43.03
CA LYS A 70 9.49 2.16 -42.21
C LYS A 70 10.34 1.06 -42.87
N GLU A 71 10.27 0.89 -44.19
CA GLU A 71 11.12 -0.07 -44.92
C GLU A 71 12.60 0.33 -44.87
N ILE A 72 12.91 1.64 -44.96
CA ILE A 72 14.28 2.15 -44.76
C ILE A 72 14.77 1.86 -43.35
N LEU A 73 13.95 2.15 -42.33
CA LEU A 73 14.31 1.91 -40.93
C LEU A 73 14.48 0.43 -40.64
N ALA A 74 13.67 -0.45 -41.23
CA ALA A 74 13.82 -1.91 -41.08
C ALA A 74 15.17 -2.41 -41.65
N SER A 75 15.54 -1.92 -42.86
CA SER A 75 16.84 -2.23 -43.45
C SER A 75 18.00 -1.63 -42.62
N TYR A 76 17.80 -0.45 -42.05
CA TYR A 76 18.78 0.26 -41.24
C TYR A 76 19.07 -0.48 -39.91
N VAL A 77 18.05 -0.87 -39.16
CA VAL A 77 18.23 -1.57 -37.88
C VAL A 77 18.77 -2.98 -38.06
N ASN A 78 18.44 -3.65 -39.18
CA ASN A 78 19.03 -4.96 -39.51
C ASN A 78 20.55 -4.89 -39.79
N ALA A 79 21.05 -3.73 -40.25
CA ALA A 79 22.47 -3.51 -40.55
C ALA A 79 23.32 -3.15 -39.33
N LEU A 80 22.69 -2.68 -38.23
CA LEU A 80 23.38 -2.17 -37.05
C LEU A 80 22.88 -2.89 -35.79
N SER A 81 23.77 -3.10 -34.83
CA SER A 81 23.43 -3.52 -33.47
C SER A 81 23.83 -2.40 -32.50
N ASP A 82 22.84 -1.83 -31.80
CA ASP A 82 23.05 -0.79 -30.80
C ASP A 82 22.19 -1.13 -29.55
N PRO A 83 22.80 -1.29 -28.38
CA PRO A 83 22.07 -1.64 -27.16
C PRO A 83 21.27 -0.48 -26.58
N SER A 84 21.37 0.74 -27.16
CA SER A 84 20.69 1.92 -26.59
C SER A 84 19.16 1.78 -26.63
N PRO A 85 18.47 2.26 -25.56
CA PRO A 85 17.00 2.22 -25.51
C PRO A 85 16.32 2.91 -26.71
N THR A 86 16.94 3.96 -27.21
CA THR A 86 16.45 4.72 -28.37
C THR A 86 16.50 3.89 -29.66
N PHE A 87 17.57 3.14 -29.87
CA PHE A 87 17.69 2.26 -31.04
C PHE A 87 16.74 1.06 -30.94
N LYS A 88 16.63 0.44 -29.77
CA LYS A 88 15.68 -0.64 -29.52
C LYS A 88 14.23 -0.24 -29.75
N ALA A 89 13.87 1.00 -29.45
CA ALA A 89 12.55 1.54 -29.75
C ALA A 89 12.27 1.55 -31.26
N VAL A 90 13.24 1.97 -32.07
CA VAL A 90 13.12 1.95 -33.54
C VAL A 90 13.08 0.50 -34.05
N GLU A 91 13.95 -0.37 -33.56
CA GLU A 91 14.01 -1.80 -33.91
C GLU A 91 12.66 -2.47 -33.65
N SER A 92 12.10 -2.30 -32.45
CA SER A 92 10.79 -2.85 -32.09
C SER A 92 9.65 -2.31 -32.97
N PHE A 93 9.72 -1.02 -33.35
CA PHE A 93 8.68 -0.40 -34.19
C PHE A 93 8.60 -0.94 -35.61
N VAL A 94 9.72 -1.46 -36.13
CA VAL A 94 9.80 -2.00 -37.51
C VAL A 94 10.02 -3.52 -37.54
N SER A 95 9.88 -4.22 -36.41
CA SER A 95 10.14 -5.67 -36.28
C SER A 95 9.34 -6.55 -37.25
N ASP A 96 8.10 -6.10 -37.60
CA ASP A 96 7.21 -6.86 -38.47
C ASP A 96 7.45 -6.56 -39.96
N ILE A 97 8.42 -5.69 -40.28
CA ILE A 97 8.68 -5.24 -41.66
C ILE A 97 9.88 -5.98 -42.23
N LYS A 98 9.70 -6.61 -43.39
CA LYS A 98 10.80 -7.27 -44.09
C LYS A 98 11.77 -6.23 -44.65
N TYR A 99 13.04 -6.34 -44.31
CA TYR A 99 14.10 -5.53 -44.93
C TYR A 99 14.40 -6.03 -46.36
N LYS A 100 14.76 -5.09 -47.24
CA LYS A 100 14.95 -5.39 -48.65
C LYS A 100 16.41 -5.31 -49.11
N ASP A 101 17.22 -4.47 -48.46
CA ASP A 101 18.52 -4.11 -48.94
C ASP A 101 19.69 -4.67 -48.11
N ALA A 102 20.67 -5.27 -48.83
CA ALA A 102 21.93 -5.66 -48.20
C ALA A 102 22.80 -4.37 -47.98
N PHE A 103 23.35 -4.26 -46.78
CA PHE A 103 24.25 -3.18 -46.46
C PHE A 103 25.68 -3.46 -46.93
N LEU A 104 26.41 -2.40 -47.21
CA LEU A 104 27.85 -2.46 -47.65
C LEU A 104 28.79 -2.08 -46.52
N GLU A 105 28.46 -1.01 -45.78
CA GLU A 105 29.32 -0.46 -44.74
C GLU A 105 28.46 0.18 -43.66
N THR A 106 28.87 0.10 -42.41
CA THR A 106 28.16 0.70 -41.27
C THR A 106 29.07 1.63 -40.47
N LEU A 107 28.47 2.67 -39.88
CA LEU A 107 29.09 3.55 -38.91
C LEU A 107 28.27 3.50 -37.63
N SER A 108 28.78 2.82 -36.60
CA SER A 108 28.12 2.67 -35.31
C SER A 108 27.89 4.00 -34.62
N PHE A 109 26.89 4.06 -33.74
CA PHE A 109 26.61 5.27 -32.95
C PHE A 109 27.81 5.68 -32.09
N SER A 110 28.01 6.99 -31.95
CA SER A 110 28.99 7.57 -31.03
C SER A 110 28.35 8.69 -30.25
N SER A 111 28.58 8.73 -28.92
CA SER A 111 28.12 9.79 -28.03
C SER A 111 28.68 11.16 -28.37
N VAL A 112 29.84 11.22 -29.05
CA VAL A 112 30.44 12.44 -29.54
C VAL A 112 29.75 12.93 -30.82
N ARG A 113 29.53 12.02 -31.77
CA ARG A 113 28.89 12.35 -33.06
C ARG A 113 27.38 12.50 -32.94
N LYS A 114 26.75 11.78 -32.00
CA LYS A 114 25.29 11.76 -31.78
C LYS A 114 24.49 11.19 -32.96
N TYR A 115 25.12 10.39 -33.83
CA TYR A 115 24.44 9.69 -34.93
C TYR A 115 25.17 8.40 -35.29
N SER A 116 24.47 7.55 -36.01
CA SER A 116 24.96 6.36 -36.73
C SER A 116 24.62 6.47 -38.21
N ALA A 117 25.23 5.64 -39.07
CA ALA A 117 24.96 5.65 -40.51
C ALA A 117 25.11 4.26 -41.12
N VAL A 118 24.38 3.99 -42.20
CA VAL A 118 24.45 2.76 -42.97
C VAL A 118 24.49 3.08 -44.45
N LYS A 119 25.45 2.44 -45.15
CA LYS A 119 25.59 2.53 -46.61
C LYS A 119 24.98 1.28 -47.25
N PHE A 120 24.02 1.52 -48.09
CA PHE A 120 23.45 0.53 -49.00
C PHE A 120 24.06 0.72 -50.43
N LYS A 121 23.68 -0.14 -51.38
CA LYS A 121 24.24 -0.10 -52.73
C LYS A 121 24.08 1.26 -53.39
N ASN A 122 22.94 1.90 -53.25
CA ASN A 122 22.62 3.16 -53.93
C ASN A 122 22.54 4.38 -52.98
N ASP A 123 22.42 4.16 -51.69
CA ASP A 123 22.06 5.21 -50.74
C ASP A 123 22.83 5.07 -49.41
N VAL A 124 23.01 6.21 -48.76
CA VAL A 124 23.55 6.28 -47.39
C VAL A 124 22.54 6.94 -46.51
N TYR A 125 22.13 6.24 -45.44
CA TYR A 125 21.18 6.77 -44.45
C TYR A 125 21.88 7.05 -43.12
N PHE A 126 21.43 8.11 -42.48
CA PHE A 126 21.89 8.59 -41.19
C PHE A 126 20.71 8.64 -40.23
N LEU A 127 20.96 8.20 -39.00
CA LEU A 127 19.95 8.27 -37.90
C LEU A 127 20.63 8.85 -36.67
N GLY A 128 20.07 9.96 -36.12
CA GLY A 128 20.65 10.59 -34.94
C GLY A 128 19.98 11.89 -34.55
N SER A 129 20.69 12.68 -33.71
CA SER A 129 20.22 13.99 -33.25
C SER A 129 20.08 14.97 -34.42
N PRO A 130 18.94 15.66 -34.55
CA PRO A 130 18.70 16.61 -35.61
C PRO A 130 19.79 17.70 -35.69
N GLU A 131 20.23 18.24 -34.56
CA GLU A 131 21.18 19.35 -34.46
C GLU A 131 22.57 18.93 -34.92
N ASN A 132 22.92 17.65 -34.75
CA ASN A 132 24.24 17.14 -35.17
C ASN A 132 24.25 16.69 -36.62
N LEU A 133 23.09 16.32 -37.18
CA LEU A 133 22.98 15.86 -38.56
C LEU A 133 22.66 16.99 -39.52
N TYR A 134 21.83 17.96 -39.14
CA TYR A 134 21.34 18.95 -40.08
C TYR A 134 21.39 20.38 -39.49
N LYS A 135 22.09 21.29 -40.15
CA LYS A 135 22.22 22.67 -39.71
C LYS A 135 21.11 23.60 -40.21
N GLY A 136 20.24 23.13 -41.10
CA GLY A 136 19.12 23.89 -41.59
C GLY A 136 17.92 23.90 -40.63
N LYS A 137 16.96 24.79 -40.90
CA LYS A 137 15.74 24.87 -40.11
C LYS A 137 14.76 23.72 -40.49
N ILE A 138 14.30 22.95 -39.51
CA ILE A 138 13.23 21.99 -39.66
C ILE A 138 11.99 22.58 -38.97
N LYS A 139 10.87 22.61 -39.69
CA LYS A 139 9.61 23.19 -39.20
C LYS A 139 9.13 22.43 -37.96
N ASN A 140 8.75 23.16 -36.93
CA ASN A 140 8.19 22.63 -35.64
C ASN A 140 9.15 21.71 -34.86
N LEU A 141 10.44 21.64 -35.17
CA LEU A 141 11.39 20.76 -34.45
C LEU A 141 11.40 21.06 -32.94
N SER A 142 11.50 22.34 -32.56
CA SER A 142 11.52 22.76 -31.15
C SER A 142 10.27 22.28 -30.38
N SER A 143 9.09 22.41 -30.99
CA SER A 143 7.83 21.93 -30.38
C SER A 143 7.83 20.42 -30.20
N TYR A 144 8.34 19.65 -31.17
CA TYR A 144 8.45 18.20 -31.00
C TYR A 144 9.48 17.79 -29.95
N GLN A 145 10.58 18.53 -29.85
CA GLN A 145 11.62 18.29 -28.84
C GLN A 145 11.18 18.64 -27.41
N GLU A 146 10.15 19.45 -27.28
CA GLU A 146 9.52 19.67 -25.98
C GLU A 146 8.88 18.39 -25.44
N ASP A 147 8.18 17.60 -26.27
CA ASP A 147 7.37 16.46 -25.85
C ASP A 147 7.99 15.09 -26.10
N TYR A 148 8.94 15.02 -27.03
CA TYR A 148 9.51 13.76 -27.50
C TYR A 148 11.04 13.84 -27.59
N ARG A 149 11.68 12.68 -27.48
CA ARG A 149 13.03 12.52 -28.00
C ARG A 149 12.94 12.40 -29.51
N VAL A 150 13.56 13.33 -30.25
CA VAL A 150 13.46 13.39 -31.70
C VAL A 150 14.74 12.83 -32.32
N LEU A 151 14.60 11.86 -33.22
CA LEU A 151 15.66 11.47 -34.14
C LEU A 151 15.34 11.96 -35.54
N LEU A 152 16.39 12.33 -36.25
CA LEU A 152 16.35 12.67 -37.67
C LEU A 152 16.84 11.48 -38.49
N LEU A 153 15.99 10.97 -39.39
CA LEU A 153 16.41 10.13 -40.51
C LEU A 153 16.76 11.01 -41.70
N ALA A 154 17.95 10.86 -42.24
CA ALA A 154 18.43 11.66 -43.36
C ALA A 154 19.19 10.79 -44.37
N LYS A 155 19.23 11.24 -45.62
CA LYS A 155 19.97 10.63 -46.74
C LYS A 155 21.18 11.46 -47.09
N GLY A 156 22.30 10.81 -47.32
CA GLY A 156 23.55 11.47 -47.78
C GLY A 156 24.25 10.67 -48.86
N GLU A 157 25.39 11.15 -49.30
CA GLU A 157 26.16 10.54 -50.38
C GLU A 157 27.35 9.70 -49.90
N SER A 158 27.86 9.98 -48.69
CA SER A 158 29.03 9.29 -48.12
C SER A 158 28.97 9.21 -46.61
N LEU A 159 29.41 8.12 -46.00
CA LEU A 159 29.49 7.91 -44.55
C LEU A 159 30.37 8.97 -43.82
N LYS A 160 31.34 9.53 -44.50
CA LYS A 160 32.31 10.48 -43.92
C LYS A 160 31.95 11.96 -44.10
N ASN A 161 30.95 12.26 -44.96
CA ASN A 161 30.58 13.64 -45.28
C ASN A 161 29.12 13.92 -44.92
N ILE A 162 28.90 14.74 -43.88
CA ILE A 162 27.58 15.16 -43.42
C ILE A 162 27.13 16.53 -44.00
N LYS A 163 27.91 17.14 -44.89
CA LYS A 163 27.61 18.53 -45.38
C LYS A 163 26.39 18.55 -46.30
N ASP A 164 26.14 17.46 -47.06
CA ASP A 164 25.09 17.41 -48.07
C ASP A 164 23.93 16.45 -47.71
N ILE A 165 23.64 16.39 -46.42
CA ILE A 165 22.55 15.53 -45.90
C ILE A 165 21.20 16.15 -46.21
N LYS A 166 20.29 15.30 -46.71
CA LYS A 166 18.91 15.65 -47.04
C LYS A 166 17.97 15.02 -45.97
N PRO A 167 17.26 15.79 -45.12
CA PRO A 167 16.32 15.30 -44.17
C PRO A 167 15.17 14.50 -44.85
N ILE A 168 14.81 13.36 -44.31
CA ILE A 168 13.71 12.52 -44.79
C ILE A 168 12.54 12.57 -43.81
N ALA A 169 12.77 12.23 -42.53
CA ALA A 169 11.74 12.16 -41.53
C ALA A 169 12.24 12.44 -40.12
N LEU A 170 11.35 12.91 -39.25
CA LEU A 170 11.54 12.93 -37.82
C LEU A 170 10.86 11.69 -37.21
N ILE A 171 11.58 11.03 -36.29
CA ILE A 171 11.09 9.89 -35.52
C ILE A 171 10.91 10.36 -34.10
N LEU A 172 9.67 10.41 -33.62
CA LEU A 172 9.32 10.87 -32.29
C LEU A 172 9.27 9.68 -31.34
N ILE A 173 10.13 9.70 -30.34
CA ILE A 173 10.30 8.62 -29.38
C ILE A 173 9.95 9.12 -27.99
N GLN A 174 9.29 8.29 -27.20
CA GLN A 174 8.90 8.61 -25.83
C GLN A 174 9.08 7.40 -24.90
N ASP A 175 9.13 7.66 -23.60
CA ASP A 175 8.99 6.58 -22.61
C ASP A 175 7.58 5.99 -22.70
N LYS A 176 7.48 4.67 -22.76
CA LYS A 176 6.21 3.96 -22.73
C LYS A 176 5.69 3.94 -21.29
N ILE A 177 4.55 4.56 -21.05
CA ILE A 177 3.87 4.54 -19.76
C ILE A 177 3.17 3.18 -19.61
N LYS A 178 3.22 2.61 -18.39
CA LYS A 178 2.51 1.37 -18.08
C LYS A 178 1.00 1.53 -18.23
N GLU A 179 0.35 0.47 -18.66
CA GLU A 179 -1.11 0.40 -18.70
C GLU A 179 -1.71 0.72 -17.31
N ASN A 180 -2.83 1.42 -17.27
CA ASN A 180 -3.56 1.79 -16.05
C ASN A 180 -2.73 2.58 -15.00
N ALA A 181 -1.61 3.20 -15.38
CA ALA A 181 -0.85 4.01 -14.45
C ALA A 181 -1.68 5.19 -13.91
N ASP A 182 -2.47 5.82 -14.78
CA ASP A 182 -3.39 6.90 -14.44
C ASP A 182 -4.49 6.45 -13.44
N VAL A 183 -5.09 5.30 -13.65
CA VAL A 183 -6.11 4.72 -12.75
C VAL A 183 -5.50 4.44 -11.38
N THR A 184 -4.29 3.86 -11.36
CA THR A 184 -3.57 3.52 -10.12
C THR A 184 -3.17 4.78 -9.34
N LEU A 185 -2.61 5.78 -9.99
CA LEU A 185 -2.19 7.02 -9.33
C LEU A 185 -3.39 7.82 -8.82
N ASN A 186 -4.48 7.90 -9.58
CA ASN A 186 -5.73 8.51 -9.13
C ASN A 186 -6.32 7.79 -7.92
N TYR A 187 -6.29 6.46 -7.89
CA TYR A 187 -6.71 5.69 -6.72
C TYR A 187 -5.94 6.09 -5.45
N PHE A 188 -4.61 6.21 -5.51
CA PHE A 188 -3.82 6.64 -4.35
C PHE A 188 -4.16 8.05 -3.90
N LYS A 189 -4.38 8.98 -4.84
CA LYS A 189 -4.81 10.35 -4.54
C LYS A 189 -6.17 10.37 -3.82
N GLU A 190 -7.15 9.60 -4.29
CA GLU A 190 -8.46 9.44 -3.64
C GLU A 190 -8.35 8.83 -2.24
N GLN A 191 -7.33 7.99 -2.02
CA GLN A 191 -7.02 7.43 -0.71
C GLN A 191 -6.27 8.38 0.23
N GLY A 192 -6.01 9.63 -0.19
CA GLY A 192 -5.30 10.63 0.59
C GLY A 192 -3.80 10.36 0.73
N ILE A 193 -3.21 9.60 -0.20
CA ILE A 193 -1.77 9.32 -0.22
C ILE A 193 -1.09 10.36 -1.11
N ASP A 194 -0.09 11.05 -0.57
CA ASP A 194 0.76 11.97 -1.34
C ASP A 194 1.73 11.19 -2.23
N ILE A 195 1.71 11.50 -3.53
CA ILE A 195 2.56 10.82 -4.52
C ILE A 195 3.74 11.72 -4.85
N LYS A 196 4.95 11.17 -4.69
CA LYS A 196 6.19 11.83 -5.09
C LYS A 196 6.92 11.00 -6.14
N ILE A 197 7.20 11.60 -7.30
CA ILE A 197 7.99 10.94 -8.36
C ILE A 197 9.43 11.36 -8.19
N ILE A 198 10.31 10.38 -8.05
CA ILE A 198 11.74 10.56 -7.83
C ILE A 198 12.49 9.98 -9.03
N SER A 199 13.28 10.81 -9.74
CA SER A 199 13.99 10.35 -10.93
C SER A 199 15.35 11.04 -11.09
N GLY A 200 16.32 10.34 -11.69
CA GLY A 200 17.58 10.93 -12.16
C GLY A 200 17.45 11.79 -13.41
N ASP A 201 16.29 11.76 -14.09
CA ASP A 201 16.05 12.54 -15.31
C ASP A 201 15.75 14.00 -15.01
N ASN A 202 15.81 14.83 -16.07
CA ASN A 202 15.46 16.25 -16.00
C ASN A 202 14.02 16.43 -15.47
N PRO A 203 13.77 17.34 -14.51
CA PRO A 203 12.44 17.57 -13.94
C PRO A 203 11.37 17.91 -14.97
N VAL A 204 11.70 18.60 -16.05
CA VAL A 204 10.74 18.89 -17.14
C VAL A 204 10.25 17.60 -17.82
N THR A 205 11.17 16.67 -18.12
CA THR A 205 10.82 15.37 -18.70
C THR A 205 9.96 14.54 -17.75
N VAL A 206 10.34 14.51 -16.47
CA VAL A 206 9.59 13.77 -15.43
C VAL A 206 8.20 14.36 -15.25
N SER A 207 8.06 15.69 -15.25
CA SER A 207 6.77 16.39 -15.16
C SER A 207 5.83 16.02 -16.31
N LYS A 208 6.34 15.91 -17.53
CA LYS A 208 5.55 15.51 -18.70
C LYS A 208 5.07 14.06 -18.61
N ILE A 209 5.93 13.16 -18.16
CA ILE A 209 5.55 11.76 -17.92
C ILE A 209 4.51 11.68 -16.81
N ALA A 210 4.68 12.43 -15.72
CA ALA A 210 3.74 12.50 -14.61
C ALA A 210 2.34 13.01 -15.06
N SER A 211 2.33 14.09 -15.87
CA SER A 211 1.08 14.61 -16.45
C SER A 211 0.37 13.59 -17.34
N ARG A 212 1.10 12.88 -18.18
CA ARG A 212 0.56 11.81 -19.05
C ARG A 212 0.09 10.60 -18.25
N ALA A 213 0.68 10.37 -17.07
CA ALA A 213 0.25 9.34 -16.12
C ALA A 213 -0.91 9.80 -15.22
N GLY A 214 -1.50 10.99 -15.45
CA GLY A 214 -2.71 11.45 -14.76
C GLY A 214 -2.48 12.36 -13.55
N ILE A 215 -1.24 12.76 -13.24
CA ILE A 215 -0.97 13.72 -12.16
C ILE A 215 -1.25 15.15 -12.65
N SER A 216 -2.24 15.81 -12.05
CA SER A 216 -2.70 17.14 -12.46
C SER A 216 -2.01 18.30 -11.74
N ASP A 217 -1.63 18.14 -10.47
CA ASP A 217 -0.93 19.16 -9.67
C ASP A 217 0.57 18.87 -9.69
N ILE A 218 1.28 19.47 -10.64
CA ILE A 218 2.72 19.24 -10.85
C ILE A 218 3.51 20.38 -10.24
N ARG A 219 4.27 20.06 -9.20
CA ARG A 219 5.22 20.95 -8.53
C ARG A 219 6.60 20.30 -8.60
N SER A 220 7.43 20.74 -9.53
CA SER A 220 8.71 20.12 -9.81
C SER A 220 9.90 20.92 -9.30
N VAL A 221 10.96 20.21 -8.93
CA VAL A 221 12.23 20.77 -8.48
C VAL A 221 13.42 20.04 -9.13
N ASP A 222 14.48 20.80 -9.41
CA ASP A 222 15.75 20.26 -9.89
C ASP A 222 16.69 20.01 -8.70
N MET A 223 16.82 18.75 -8.31
CA MET A 223 17.60 18.35 -7.14
C MET A 223 19.12 18.51 -7.32
N SER A 224 19.59 18.77 -8.54
CA SER A 224 21.01 19.11 -8.76
C SER A 224 21.37 20.51 -8.24
N GLN A 225 20.38 21.37 -7.99
CA GLN A 225 20.53 22.73 -7.49
C GLN A 225 20.22 22.86 -5.98
N VAL A 226 19.81 21.76 -5.36
CA VAL A 226 19.41 21.70 -3.95
C VAL A 226 20.51 21.03 -3.14
N SER A 227 20.97 21.69 -2.08
CA SER A 227 21.89 21.08 -1.13
C SER A 227 21.19 20.03 -0.26
N ASP A 228 21.97 19.13 0.30
CA ASP A 228 21.41 18.04 1.13
C ASP A 228 20.74 18.56 2.41
N GLU A 229 21.20 19.70 2.93
CA GLU A 229 20.65 20.38 4.12
C GLU A 229 19.28 21.04 3.83
N GLU A 230 19.00 21.45 2.59
CA GLU A 230 17.75 22.08 2.19
C GLU A 230 16.63 21.07 1.90
N ILE A 231 16.97 19.78 1.72
CA ILE A 231 15.97 18.73 1.41
C ILE A 231 14.79 18.73 2.38
N PRO A 232 14.98 18.79 3.72
CA PRO A 232 13.87 18.75 4.67
C PRO A 232 12.88 19.92 4.50
N ASP A 233 13.35 21.08 4.08
CA ASP A 233 12.54 22.30 3.97
C ASP A 233 11.62 22.28 2.75
N ILE A 234 12.07 21.67 1.67
CA ILE A 234 11.38 21.71 0.38
C ILE A 234 10.52 20.45 0.09
N ILE A 235 10.81 19.33 0.75
CA ILE A 235 10.32 18.02 0.31
C ILE A 235 8.80 17.90 0.31
N GLU A 236 8.08 18.60 1.17
CA GLU A 236 6.62 18.61 1.20
C GLU A 236 6.02 19.48 0.08
N SER A 237 6.75 20.52 -0.35
CA SER A 237 6.27 21.48 -1.34
C SER A 237 6.27 20.96 -2.77
N PHE A 238 7.09 19.95 -3.07
CA PHE A 238 7.26 19.40 -4.41
C PHE A 238 6.86 17.93 -4.48
N ASN A 239 6.25 17.54 -5.60
CA ASN A 239 5.87 16.16 -5.87
C ASN A 239 6.64 15.53 -7.04
N ILE A 240 7.40 16.33 -7.80
CA ILE A 240 8.27 15.85 -8.88
C ILE A 240 9.72 16.27 -8.58
N LEU A 241 10.55 15.27 -8.31
CA LEU A 241 11.96 15.47 -7.97
C LEU A 241 12.82 14.94 -9.12
N GLY A 242 13.40 15.84 -9.90
CA GLY A 242 14.25 15.51 -11.04
C GLY A 242 15.75 15.64 -10.72
N ARG A 243 16.62 14.98 -11.50
CA ARG A 243 18.08 14.93 -11.33
C ARG A 243 18.53 14.48 -9.94
N VAL A 244 17.76 13.59 -9.33
CA VAL A 244 18.05 13.04 -8.00
C VAL A 244 19.22 12.06 -8.10
N LYS A 245 20.24 12.24 -7.26
CA LYS A 245 21.35 11.29 -7.10
C LYS A 245 20.92 10.11 -6.22
N PRO A 246 21.57 8.92 -6.35
CA PRO A 246 21.22 7.75 -5.53
C PRO A 246 21.22 8.03 -4.02
N ASP A 247 22.24 8.74 -3.51
CA ASP A 247 22.32 9.10 -2.08
C ASP A 247 21.22 10.07 -1.65
N GLN A 248 20.82 10.99 -2.56
CA GLN A 248 19.73 11.91 -2.29
C GLN A 248 18.37 11.18 -2.20
N LYS A 249 18.14 10.07 -2.94
CA LYS A 249 16.93 9.28 -2.81
C LYS A 249 16.75 8.80 -1.36
N LYS A 250 17.81 8.32 -0.71
CA LYS A 250 17.78 7.95 0.71
C LYS A 250 17.47 9.14 1.63
N LYS A 251 18.14 10.30 1.40
CA LYS A 251 17.93 11.50 2.22
C LYS A 251 16.51 12.05 2.12
N ILE A 252 15.90 11.97 0.94
CA ILE A 252 14.49 12.32 0.71
C ILE A 252 13.58 11.46 1.59
N VAL A 253 13.78 10.13 1.61
CA VAL A 253 12.98 9.21 2.44
C VAL A 253 13.16 9.56 3.93
N ILE A 254 14.40 9.78 4.38
CA ILE A 254 14.69 10.16 5.78
C ILE A 254 14.01 11.49 6.14
N ALA A 255 14.08 12.48 5.26
CA ALA A 255 13.47 13.79 5.51
C ALA A 255 11.94 13.70 5.68
N LEU A 256 11.26 12.90 4.84
CA LEU A 256 9.82 12.64 4.97
C LEU A 256 9.49 11.91 6.28
N LYS A 257 10.24 10.88 6.65
CA LYS A 257 10.06 10.14 7.92
C LYS A 257 10.25 11.04 9.13
N ASN A 258 11.26 11.91 9.12
CA ASN A 258 11.51 12.86 10.21
C ASN A 258 10.38 13.88 10.38
N LYS A 259 9.60 14.14 9.33
CA LYS A 259 8.38 14.97 9.38
C LYS A 259 7.14 14.19 9.83
N GLY A 260 7.29 12.90 10.13
CA GLY A 260 6.22 12.06 10.65
C GLY A 260 5.43 11.29 9.58
N HIS A 261 5.87 11.31 8.32
CA HIS A 261 5.24 10.53 7.25
C HIS A 261 5.61 9.05 7.32
N PHE A 262 4.66 8.19 6.95
CA PHE A 262 4.89 6.79 6.66
C PHE A 262 5.18 6.63 5.17
N VAL A 263 6.44 6.37 4.84
CA VAL A 263 6.94 6.42 3.47
C VAL A 263 6.96 5.06 2.81
N GLY A 264 6.17 4.91 1.73
CA GLY A 264 6.32 3.83 0.77
C GLY A 264 7.33 4.22 -0.32
N MET A 265 8.19 3.30 -0.74
CA MET A 265 9.14 3.51 -1.84
C MET A 265 9.06 2.38 -2.85
N THR A 266 8.95 2.72 -4.14
CA THR A 266 9.12 1.76 -5.23
C THR A 266 10.43 1.99 -5.94
N GLY A 267 11.07 0.93 -6.41
CA GLY A 267 12.29 1.03 -7.21
C GLY A 267 12.59 -0.27 -7.95
N ASP A 268 13.36 -0.18 -9.03
CA ASP A 268 13.76 -1.31 -9.86
C ASP A 268 15.28 -1.43 -10.03
N GLY A 269 16.03 -0.39 -9.68
CA GLY A 269 17.47 -0.30 -9.87
C GLY A 269 18.31 -0.51 -8.61
N VAL A 270 19.60 -0.79 -8.82
CA VAL A 270 20.60 -0.82 -7.73
C VAL A 270 20.69 0.53 -7.01
N ASN A 271 20.44 1.61 -7.75
CA ASN A 271 20.45 2.99 -7.24
C ASN A 271 19.36 3.27 -6.21
N ASP A 272 18.33 2.43 -6.16
CA ASP A 272 17.19 2.57 -5.25
C ASP A 272 17.36 1.79 -3.94
N CYS A 273 18.32 0.87 -3.87
CA CYS A 273 18.49 -0.05 -2.74
C CYS A 273 18.59 0.67 -1.38
N LEU A 274 19.31 1.81 -1.33
CA LEU A 274 19.45 2.57 -0.09
C LEU A 274 18.14 3.23 0.34
N ALA A 275 17.35 3.76 -0.60
CA ALA A 275 16.06 4.37 -0.35
C ALA A 275 15.00 3.32 0.00
N LEU A 276 14.99 2.18 -0.71
CA LEU A 276 14.12 1.03 -0.42
C LEU A 276 14.34 0.52 1.01
N LYS A 277 15.61 0.33 1.42
CA LYS A 277 15.94 -0.14 2.77
C LYS A 277 15.54 0.86 3.87
N GLU A 278 15.59 2.15 3.57
CA GLU A 278 15.25 3.21 4.53
C GLU A 278 13.76 3.43 4.69
N SER A 279 12.96 3.15 3.65
CA SER A 279 11.52 3.37 3.65
C SER A 279 10.80 2.44 4.64
N ASP A 280 9.61 2.87 5.10
CA ASP A 280 8.77 2.05 5.98
C ASP A 280 8.13 0.89 5.22
N CYS A 281 7.88 1.08 3.93
CA CYS A 281 7.37 0.05 3.04
C CYS A 281 8.09 0.10 1.69
N SER A 282 8.82 -0.96 1.35
CA SER A 282 9.58 -1.06 0.10
C SER A 282 8.98 -2.08 -0.85
N ILE A 283 8.88 -1.67 -2.13
CA ILE A 283 8.26 -2.47 -3.20
C ILE A 283 9.18 -2.49 -4.41
N ALA A 284 9.61 -3.67 -4.84
CA ALA A 284 10.41 -3.84 -6.05
C ALA A 284 9.60 -4.45 -7.20
N MET A 285 10.07 -4.19 -8.43
CA MET A 285 9.55 -4.81 -9.64
C MET A 285 10.36 -6.07 -9.95
N ALA A 286 9.71 -7.17 -10.38
CA ALA A 286 10.43 -8.40 -10.75
C ALA A 286 11.36 -8.20 -11.95
N SER A 287 11.02 -7.27 -12.86
CA SER A 287 11.87 -6.87 -13.99
C SER A 287 13.12 -6.09 -13.56
N GLY A 288 13.19 -5.64 -12.32
CA GLY A 288 14.31 -4.86 -11.79
C GLY A 288 15.50 -5.71 -11.35
N ALA A 289 16.54 -5.03 -10.85
CA ALA A 289 17.77 -5.65 -10.36
C ALA A 289 17.52 -6.56 -9.15
N ASP A 290 18.24 -7.68 -9.06
CA ASP A 290 18.15 -8.61 -7.94
C ASP A 290 18.47 -7.94 -6.60
N ALA A 291 19.40 -6.98 -6.57
CA ALA A 291 19.72 -6.21 -5.39
C ALA A 291 18.51 -5.43 -4.85
N ALA A 292 17.70 -4.80 -5.71
CA ALA A 292 16.48 -4.10 -5.32
C ALA A 292 15.43 -5.07 -4.78
N LYS A 293 15.26 -6.21 -5.46
CA LYS A 293 14.33 -7.27 -4.99
C LYS A 293 14.72 -7.80 -3.62
N ASN A 294 16.00 -8.09 -3.38
CA ASN A 294 16.48 -8.67 -2.12
C ASN A 294 16.35 -7.76 -0.89
N VAL A 295 16.33 -6.43 -1.09
CA VAL A 295 16.18 -5.47 0.01
C VAL A 295 14.74 -5.02 0.23
N SER A 296 13.84 -5.35 -0.69
CA SER A 296 12.44 -4.92 -0.66
C SER A 296 11.58 -5.88 0.14
N GLN A 297 10.55 -5.35 0.79
CA GLN A 297 9.58 -6.11 1.57
C GLN A 297 8.53 -6.79 0.67
N PHE A 298 8.23 -6.16 -0.46
CA PHE A 298 7.29 -6.68 -1.47
C PHE A 298 7.95 -6.71 -2.84
N VAL A 299 7.62 -7.75 -3.63
CA VAL A 299 8.04 -7.84 -5.03
C VAL A 299 6.83 -8.09 -5.91
N LEU A 300 6.60 -7.22 -6.90
CA LEU A 300 5.57 -7.38 -7.92
C LEU A 300 6.09 -8.34 -9.01
N LEU A 301 5.64 -9.59 -8.99
CA LEU A 301 6.17 -10.67 -9.85
C LEU A 301 5.86 -10.46 -11.34
N ASP A 302 4.78 -9.76 -11.65
CA ASP A 302 4.41 -9.37 -13.02
C ASP A 302 4.82 -7.95 -13.38
N SER A 303 5.47 -7.25 -12.45
CA SER A 303 5.89 -5.84 -12.59
C SER A 303 4.75 -4.86 -12.92
N LYS A 304 3.48 -5.22 -12.63
CA LYS A 304 2.32 -4.36 -12.89
C LYS A 304 2.04 -3.42 -11.74
N ILE A 305 1.91 -2.13 -12.04
CA ILE A 305 1.58 -1.10 -11.07
C ILE A 305 0.15 -1.28 -10.50
N ASP A 306 -0.75 -1.91 -11.25
CA ASP A 306 -2.14 -2.19 -10.88
C ASP A 306 -2.28 -3.00 -9.59
N ASN A 307 -1.23 -3.72 -9.20
CA ASN A 307 -1.22 -4.52 -7.98
C ASN A 307 -0.93 -3.70 -6.72
N LEU A 308 -0.40 -2.48 -6.84
CA LEU A 308 -0.13 -1.60 -5.70
C LEU A 308 -1.40 -1.27 -4.88
N PRO A 309 -2.55 -0.89 -5.49
CA PRO A 309 -3.80 -0.72 -4.75
C PRO A 309 -4.27 -1.95 -3.98
N LEU A 310 -4.03 -3.14 -4.52
CA LEU A 310 -4.43 -4.40 -3.88
C LEU A 310 -3.59 -4.67 -2.62
N ILE A 311 -2.29 -4.36 -2.68
CA ILE A 311 -1.40 -4.46 -1.52
C ILE A 311 -1.90 -3.53 -0.42
N LEU A 312 -2.19 -2.26 -0.73
CA LEU A 312 -2.70 -1.28 0.25
C LEU A 312 -4.03 -1.74 0.88
N LYS A 313 -4.97 -2.23 0.06
CA LYS A 313 -6.26 -2.77 0.55
C LYS A 313 -6.07 -3.92 1.51
N GLU A 314 -5.15 -4.84 1.20
CA GLU A 314 -4.86 -6.00 2.04
C GLU A 314 -4.17 -5.60 3.35
N GLY A 315 -3.24 -4.65 3.32
CA GLY A 315 -2.63 -4.07 4.51
C GLY A 315 -3.67 -3.45 5.44
N ARG A 316 -4.55 -2.58 4.91
CA ARG A 316 -5.64 -1.96 5.67
C ARG A 316 -6.59 -2.99 6.26
N ARG A 317 -6.97 -4.02 5.48
CA ARG A 317 -7.80 -5.12 5.97
C ARG A 317 -7.15 -5.82 7.17
N SER A 318 -5.88 -6.16 7.05
CA SER A 318 -5.15 -6.87 8.10
C SER A 318 -5.12 -6.05 9.39
N ILE A 319 -4.70 -4.79 9.33
CA ILE A 319 -4.57 -3.93 10.51
C ILE A 319 -5.93 -3.64 11.16
N ASN A 320 -6.95 -3.28 10.40
CA ASN A 320 -8.27 -2.99 10.95
C ASN A 320 -8.88 -4.22 11.65
N ASN A 321 -8.66 -5.42 11.10
CA ASN A 321 -9.16 -6.65 11.69
C ASN A 321 -8.35 -7.05 12.95
N ILE A 322 -7.02 -6.88 12.92
CA ILE A 322 -6.18 -7.08 14.10
C ILE A 322 -6.58 -6.09 15.21
N GLU A 323 -6.86 -4.82 14.90
CA GLU A 323 -7.31 -3.81 15.87
C GLU A 323 -8.61 -4.24 16.57
N ARG A 324 -9.60 -4.73 15.80
CA ARG A 324 -10.87 -5.23 16.34
C ARG A 324 -10.67 -6.42 17.28
N SER A 325 -9.94 -7.41 16.81
CA SER A 325 -9.68 -8.64 17.57
C SER A 325 -8.83 -8.40 18.81
N SER A 326 -7.82 -7.54 18.70
CA SER A 326 -6.98 -7.12 19.83
C SER A 326 -7.80 -6.40 20.90
N SER A 327 -8.77 -5.57 20.51
CA SER A 327 -9.65 -4.89 21.46
C SER A 327 -10.52 -5.88 22.26
N LEU A 328 -11.03 -6.93 21.61
CA LEU A 328 -11.79 -7.99 22.29
C LEU A 328 -10.93 -8.75 23.31
N LEU A 329 -9.73 -9.15 22.90
CA LEU A 329 -8.78 -9.87 23.76
C LEU A 329 -8.28 -9.03 24.94
N LEU A 330 -7.96 -7.76 24.67
CA LEU A 330 -7.43 -6.85 25.68
C LEU A 330 -8.47 -6.51 26.76
N SER A 331 -9.75 -6.44 26.40
CA SER A 331 -10.83 -6.25 27.37
C SER A 331 -10.80 -7.31 28.47
N LYS A 332 -10.64 -8.60 28.10
CA LYS A 332 -10.48 -9.70 29.08
C LYS A 332 -9.27 -9.49 29.98
N THR A 333 -8.14 -9.15 29.40
CA THR A 333 -6.90 -8.94 30.16
C THR A 333 -7.06 -7.82 31.18
N ILE A 334 -7.64 -6.69 30.76
CA ILE A 334 -7.85 -5.52 31.64
C ILE A 334 -8.79 -5.88 32.80
N PHE A 335 -9.95 -6.43 32.54
CA PHE A 335 -10.88 -6.75 33.64
C PHE A 335 -10.31 -7.83 34.58
N THR A 336 -9.59 -8.82 34.05
CA THR A 336 -8.96 -9.85 34.88
C THR A 336 -7.93 -9.25 35.84
N ILE A 337 -7.06 -8.37 35.37
CA ILE A 337 -6.07 -7.68 36.21
C ILE A 337 -6.74 -6.85 37.30
N ILE A 338 -7.74 -6.04 36.93
CA ILE A 338 -8.46 -5.20 37.89
C ILE A 338 -9.19 -6.04 38.94
N LEU A 339 -9.83 -7.14 38.53
CA LEU A 339 -10.54 -8.06 39.45
C LEU A 339 -9.58 -8.79 40.38
N ILE A 340 -8.40 -9.21 39.94
CA ILE A 340 -7.38 -9.78 40.81
C ILE A 340 -6.97 -8.77 41.89
N ILE A 341 -6.72 -7.53 41.50
CA ILE A 341 -6.40 -6.44 42.43
C ILE A 341 -7.57 -6.22 43.41
N ALA A 342 -8.80 -6.19 42.93
CA ALA A 342 -9.99 -6.06 43.77
C ALA A 342 -10.14 -7.21 44.77
N CYS A 343 -9.86 -8.45 44.38
CA CYS A 343 -9.87 -9.60 45.28
C CYS A 343 -8.86 -9.46 46.42
N ILE A 344 -7.66 -8.94 46.11
CA ILE A 344 -6.63 -8.70 47.16
C ILE A 344 -7.12 -7.66 48.16
N PHE A 345 -7.69 -6.53 47.71
CA PHE A 345 -8.21 -5.48 48.56
C PHE A 345 -9.43 -5.92 49.39
N LEU A 346 -10.31 -6.71 48.81
CA LEU A 346 -11.55 -7.20 49.44
C LEU A 346 -11.33 -8.49 50.29
N ASN A 347 -10.14 -9.05 50.28
CA ASN A 347 -9.77 -10.31 50.89
C ASN A 347 -10.76 -11.44 50.58
N THR A 348 -11.00 -11.60 49.27
CA THR A 348 -11.99 -12.58 48.76
C THR A 348 -11.38 -13.50 47.72
N GLU A 349 -11.97 -14.67 47.50
CA GLU A 349 -11.63 -15.57 46.40
C GLU A 349 -11.94 -14.95 45.05
N TYR A 350 -11.27 -15.45 44.00
CA TYR A 350 -11.52 -14.99 42.66
C TYR A 350 -12.91 -15.34 42.16
N PHE A 351 -13.55 -14.46 41.42
CA PHE A 351 -14.98 -14.52 41.10
C PHE A 351 -15.35 -15.57 40.04
N PHE A 352 -14.41 -16.00 39.23
CA PHE A 352 -14.60 -16.95 38.16
C PHE A 352 -13.81 -18.22 38.37
N ILE A 353 -14.43 -19.35 38.09
CA ILE A 353 -13.71 -20.60 37.85
C ILE A 353 -13.29 -20.70 36.38
N PRO A 354 -12.23 -21.43 36.01
CA PRO A 354 -11.69 -21.48 34.65
C PRO A 354 -12.72 -21.79 33.56
N ILE A 355 -13.69 -22.68 33.83
CA ILE A 355 -14.71 -23.07 32.84
C ILE A 355 -15.66 -21.93 32.50
N HIS A 356 -15.99 -21.04 33.46
CA HIS A 356 -16.78 -19.84 33.21
C HIS A 356 -16.11 -18.91 32.21
N LEU A 357 -14.80 -18.64 32.40
CA LEU A 357 -14.04 -17.83 31.49
C LEU A 357 -13.90 -18.48 30.12
N THR A 358 -13.84 -19.81 30.06
CA THR A 358 -13.82 -20.56 28.80
C THR A 358 -15.11 -20.34 28.01
N LEU A 359 -16.26 -20.51 28.67
CA LEU A 359 -17.60 -20.31 28.08
C LEU A 359 -17.71 -18.86 27.52
N ILE A 360 -17.48 -17.87 28.38
CA ILE A 360 -17.59 -16.46 27.98
C ILE A 360 -16.63 -16.13 26.83
N THR A 361 -15.35 -16.50 26.98
CA THR A 361 -14.31 -16.15 26.00
C THR A 361 -14.58 -16.81 24.65
N PHE A 362 -15.04 -18.05 24.62
CA PHE A 362 -15.33 -18.75 23.37
C PHE A 362 -16.37 -18.00 22.52
N PHE A 363 -17.51 -17.62 23.12
CA PHE A 363 -18.61 -16.99 22.38
C PHE A 363 -18.46 -15.49 22.17
N THR A 364 -17.78 -14.75 23.06
CA THR A 364 -17.70 -13.28 22.97
C THR A 364 -16.38 -12.76 22.43
N ILE A 365 -15.32 -13.58 22.41
CA ILE A 365 -13.98 -13.16 21.98
C ILE A 365 -13.41 -14.11 20.92
N GLY A 366 -13.26 -15.41 21.22
CA GLY A 366 -12.49 -16.34 20.38
C GLY A 366 -13.06 -16.51 18.98
N VAL A 367 -14.29 -17.05 18.89
CA VAL A 367 -14.97 -17.26 17.60
C VAL A 367 -15.20 -15.94 16.87
N PRO A 368 -15.72 -14.86 17.51
CA PRO A 368 -15.86 -13.57 16.84
C PRO A 368 -14.55 -13.01 16.30
N SER A 369 -13.46 -13.05 17.08
CA SER A 369 -12.16 -12.55 16.64
C SER A 369 -11.66 -13.25 15.39
N PHE A 370 -11.83 -14.57 15.31
CA PHE A 370 -11.42 -15.34 14.14
C PHE A 370 -12.25 -15.01 12.90
N ILE A 371 -13.57 -14.90 13.03
CA ILE A 371 -14.47 -14.56 11.92
C ILE A 371 -14.17 -13.13 11.41
N LEU A 372 -14.06 -12.17 12.33
CA LEU A 372 -13.78 -10.78 12.01
C LEU A 372 -12.38 -10.58 11.39
N ALA A 373 -11.39 -11.41 11.75
CA ALA A 373 -10.06 -11.36 11.16
C ALA A 373 -10.04 -11.70 9.65
N LEU A 374 -11.03 -12.46 9.18
CA LEU A 374 -11.14 -12.86 7.77
C LEU A 374 -11.96 -11.89 6.91
N GLU A 375 -12.66 -10.95 7.53
CA GLU A 375 -13.60 -10.05 6.87
C GLU A 375 -12.89 -8.97 6.03
N PRO A 376 -13.42 -8.55 4.86
CA PRO A 376 -12.94 -7.38 4.14
C PRO A 376 -13.17 -6.10 4.97
N ASN A 377 -12.11 -5.34 5.20
CA ASN A 377 -12.17 -4.03 5.86
C ASN A 377 -11.04 -3.13 5.32
N HIS A 378 -11.40 -2.16 4.50
CA HIS A 378 -10.45 -1.29 3.79
C HIS A 378 -10.45 0.15 4.30
N ASP A 379 -11.04 0.39 5.48
CA ASP A 379 -11.09 1.72 6.08
C ASP A 379 -9.68 2.29 6.29
N LEU A 380 -9.56 3.60 6.19
CA LEU A 380 -8.28 4.29 6.37
C LEU A 380 -7.75 4.09 7.80
N VAL A 381 -6.53 3.61 7.91
CA VAL A 381 -5.84 3.43 9.20
C VAL A 381 -5.22 4.76 9.61
N LYS A 382 -5.71 5.36 10.72
CA LYS A 382 -5.20 6.61 11.28
C LYS A 382 -4.86 6.47 12.76
N GLY A 383 -3.92 7.26 13.24
CA GLY A 383 -3.59 7.38 14.65
C GLY A 383 -2.88 6.19 15.28
N ASN A 384 -2.66 6.26 16.60
CA ASN A 384 -1.90 5.25 17.33
C ASN A 384 -2.73 3.98 17.58
N PHE A 385 -2.26 2.85 17.05
CA PHE A 385 -2.89 1.53 17.15
C PHE A 385 -3.12 1.09 18.61
N LEU A 386 -2.09 1.17 19.46
CA LEU A 386 -2.18 0.72 20.85
C LEU A 386 -3.20 1.53 21.64
N LEU A 387 -3.19 2.86 21.47
CA LEU A 387 -4.14 3.75 22.14
C LEU A 387 -5.57 3.44 21.74
N LYS A 388 -5.82 3.19 20.45
CA LYS A 388 -7.15 2.82 19.95
C LYS A 388 -7.64 1.50 20.52
N VAL A 389 -6.80 0.46 20.49
CA VAL A 389 -7.11 -0.86 21.03
C VAL A 389 -7.44 -0.74 22.51
N PHE A 390 -6.62 -0.02 23.29
CA PHE A 390 -6.82 0.17 24.72
C PHE A 390 -8.12 0.93 25.03
N LEU A 391 -8.34 2.08 24.39
CA LEU A 391 -9.53 2.89 24.62
C LEU A 391 -10.83 2.22 24.16
N LYS A 392 -10.78 1.37 23.11
CA LYS A 392 -11.94 0.56 22.71
C LYS A 392 -12.25 -0.56 23.70
N ALA A 393 -11.24 -1.18 24.30
CA ALA A 393 -11.40 -2.27 25.26
C ALA A 393 -11.86 -1.82 26.64
N LEU A 394 -11.43 -0.62 27.07
CA LEU A 394 -11.63 -0.08 28.42
C LEU A 394 -13.12 -0.03 28.87
N PRO A 395 -14.09 0.44 28.07
CA PRO A 395 -15.49 0.48 28.45
C PRO A 395 -16.06 -0.89 28.87
N SER A 396 -15.75 -1.93 28.09
CA SER A 396 -16.20 -3.29 28.41
C SER A 396 -15.56 -3.80 29.68
N ALA A 397 -14.25 -3.63 29.82
CA ALA A 397 -13.52 -4.10 30.98
C ALA A 397 -14.02 -3.44 32.28
N LEU A 398 -14.19 -2.13 32.28
CA LEU A 398 -14.69 -1.41 33.48
C LEU A 398 -16.16 -1.75 33.80
N THR A 399 -16.99 -2.00 32.79
CA THR A 399 -18.38 -2.45 33.01
C THR A 399 -18.42 -3.84 33.66
N VAL A 400 -17.58 -4.77 33.21
CA VAL A 400 -17.44 -6.09 33.86
C VAL A 400 -17.00 -5.94 35.30
N VAL A 401 -15.97 -5.15 35.57
CA VAL A 401 -15.49 -4.91 36.95
C VAL A 401 -16.60 -4.34 37.83
N PHE A 402 -17.32 -3.35 37.35
CA PHE A 402 -18.46 -2.77 38.06
C PHE A 402 -19.46 -3.84 38.45
N ASN A 403 -19.91 -4.64 37.49
CA ASN A 403 -20.90 -5.71 37.74
C ASN A 403 -20.43 -6.69 38.80
N VAL A 404 -19.22 -7.19 38.68
CA VAL A 404 -18.65 -8.19 39.60
C VAL A 404 -18.49 -7.65 41.02
N VAL A 405 -17.99 -6.41 41.15
CA VAL A 405 -17.85 -5.74 42.46
C VAL A 405 -19.22 -5.53 43.11
N ILE A 406 -20.24 -5.08 42.36
CA ILE A 406 -21.58 -4.89 42.89
C ILE A 406 -22.18 -6.21 43.33
N ILE A 407 -22.07 -7.29 42.54
CA ILE A 407 -22.57 -8.64 42.94
C ILE A 407 -21.90 -9.06 44.24
N LYS A 408 -20.59 -8.79 44.40
CA LYS A 408 -19.89 -9.14 45.64
C LYS A 408 -20.38 -8.34 46.86
N LEU A 409 -20.65 -7.07 46.67
CA LEU A 409 -21.26 -6.25 47.72
C LEU A 409 -22.65 -6.72 48.10
N PHE A 410 -23.47 -7.17 47.13
CA PHE A 410 -24.74 -7.81 47.37
C PHE A 410 -24.58 -9.12 48.15
N GLN A 411 -23.60 -9.96 47.81
CA GLN A 411 -23.28 -11.18 48.55
C GLN A 411 -23.01 -10.90 50.04
N ILE A 412 -22.15 -9.93 50.30
CA ILE A 412 -21.72 -9.58 51.66
C ILE A 412 -22.88 -9.00 52.47
N ASN A 413 -23.72 -8.15 51.89
CA ASN A 413 -24.75 -7.42 52.64
C ASN A 413 -26.09 -8.17 52.71
N PHE A 414 -26.43 -9.00 51.72
CA PHE A 414 -27.70 -9.69 51.63
C PHE A 414 -27.58 -11.21 51.75
N GLY A 415 -26.39 -11.75 51.96
CA GLY A 415 -26.19 -13.20 52.22
C GLY A 415 -26.49 -14.08 51.02
N LEU A 416 -26.32 -13.61 49.79
CA LEU A 416 -26.52 -14.43 48.59
C LEU A 416 -25.55 -15.62 48.57
N SER A 417 -26.00 -16.77 48.08
CA SER A 417 -25.14 -17.94 47.97
C SER A 417 -24.00 -17.72 46.99
N GLN A 418 -22.85 -18.35 47.22
CA GLN A 418 -21.68 -18.28 46.34
C GLN A 418 -22.03 -18.72 44.90
N GLU A 419 -22.81 -19.77 44.77
CA GLU A 419 -23.22 -20.32 43.47
C GLU A 419 -24.07 -19.33 42.66
N LEU A 420 -25.05 -18.67 43.30
CA LEU A 420 -25.87 -17.64 42.66
C LEU A 420 -25.05 -16.43 42.24
N CYS A 421 -24.14 -15.98 43.07
CA CYS A 421 -23.23 -14.86 42.71
C CYS A 421 -22.34 -15.22 41.54
N SER A 422 -21.81 -16.46 41.50
CA SER A 422 -21.01 -16.95 40.38
C SER A 422 -21.84 -17.00 39.10
N THR A 423 -23.04 -17.51 39.15
CA THR A 423 -23.96 -17.55 37.98
C THR A 423 -24.30 -16.15 37.45
N LEU A 424 -24.67 -15.19 38.32
CA LEU A 424 -24.94 -13.81 37.94
C LEU A 424 -23.72 -13.17 37.30
N THR A 425 -22.55 -13.43 37.86
CA THR A 425 -21.27 -12.91 37.31
C THR A 425 -20.99 -13.42 35.90
N VAL A 426 -21.25 -14.71 35.64
CA VAL A 426 -21.12 -15.32 34.29
C VAL A 426 -22.04 -14.64 33.28
N PHE A 427 -23.34 -14.57 33.59
CA PHE A 427 -24.33 -14.00 32.68
C PHE A 427 -24.08 -12.51 32.40
N LEU A 428 -23.83 -11.72 33.44
CA LEU A 428 -23.56 -10.27 33.26
C LEU A 428 -22.26 -9.98 32.52
N THR A 429 -21.25 -10.82 32.74
CA THR A 429 -19.98 -10.70 31.98
C THR A 429 -20.16 -11.08 30.52
N ALA A 430 -20.91 -12.19 30.26
CA ALA A 430 -21.20 -12.59 28.89
C ALA A 430 -22.03 -11.53 28.13
N ILE A 431 -23.08 -11.00 28.77
CA ILE A 431 -23.90 -9.92 28.19
C ILE A 431 -23.06 -8.68 27.92
N THR A 432 -22.20 -8.27 28.86
CA THR A 432 -21.25 -7.15 28.62
C THR A 432 -20.33 -7.44 27.44
N GLY A 433 -19.86 -8.68 27.31
CA GLY A 433 -19.10 -9.16 26.15
C GLY A 433 -19.89 -9.05 24.83
N PHE A 434 -21.16 -9.43 24.82
CA PHE A 434 -22.03 -9.26 23.64
C PHE A 434 -22.34 -7.81 23.32
N ILE A 435 -22.54 -6.95 24.33
CA ILE A 435 -22.68 -5.48 24.13
C ILE A 435 -21.43 -4.92 23.49
N PHE A 436 -20.25 -5.33 23.94
CA PHE A 436 -18.99 -4.93 23.37
C PHE A 436 -18.79 -5.47 21.94
N LEU A 437 -19.09 -6.74 21.71
CA LEU A 437 -19.05 -7.33 20.37
C LEU A 437 -20.01 -6.61 19.40
N ASN A 438 -21.22 -6.25 19.87
CA ASN A 438 -22.16 -5.42 19.12
C ASN A 438 -21.54 -4.06 18.73
N TYR A 439 -20.79 -3.43 19.63
CA TYR A 439 -20.10 -2.17 19.34
C TYR A 439 -19.00 -2.36 18.28
N ILE A 440 -18.20 -3.42 18.38
CA ILE A 440 -17.12 -3.74 17.45
C ILE A 440 -17.65 -4.14 16.05
N CYS A 441 -18.81 -4.77 15.98
CA CYS A 441 -19.44 -5.23 14.74
C CYS A 441 -20.09 -4.09 13.92
N LYS A 442 -20.23 -2.89 14.44
CA LYS A 442 -20.80 -1.77 13.69
C LYS A 442 -19.82 -1.21 12.65
N PRO A 443 -20.29 -0.80 11.44
CA PRO A 443 -21.64 -0.99 10.90
C PRO A 443 -21.93 -2.47 10.59
N TYR A 444 -23.20 -2.86 10.74
CA TYR A 444 -23.61 -4.26 10.50
C TYR A 444 -23.64 -4.59 9.01
N ASN A 445 -23.24 -5.82 8.72
CA ASN A 445 -23.53 -6.52 7.47
C ASN A 445 -24.17 -7.88 7.80
N LEU A 446 -24.59 -8.62 6.77
CA LEU A 446 -25.26 -9.91 6.94
C LEU A 446 -24.42 -10.90 7.77
N LEU A 447 -23.12 -11.00 7.48
CA LEU A 447 -22.21 -11.92 8.18
C LEU A 447 -22.12 -11.59 9.66
N ARG A 448 -21.95 -10.32 10.04
CA ARG A 448 -21.87 -9.87 11.43
C ARG A 448 -23.18 -10.09 12.17
N GLY A 449 -24.32 -9.81 11.51
CA GLY A 449 -25.65 -10.05 12.09
C GLY A 449 -25.91 -11.52 12.37
N VAL A 450 -25.67 -12.39 11.38
CA VAL A 450 -25.83 -13.85 11.52
C VAL A 450 -24.89 -14.40 12.59
N MET A 451 -23.62 -13.98 12.57
CA MET A 451 -22.64 -14.36 13.60
C MET A 451 -23.14 -14.02 15.01
N MET A 452 -23.57 -12.78 15.22
CA MET A 452 -24.09 -12.33 16.52
C MET A 452 -25.27 -13.19 17.00
N CYS A 453 -26.25 -13.42 16.13
CA CYS A 453 -27.43 -14.24 16.47
C CYS A 453 -27.04 -15.70 16.82
N ILE A 454 -26.19 -16.32 15.99
CA ILE A 454 -25.77 -17.70 16.24
C ILE A 454 -24.99 -17.82 17.55
N LEU A 455 -24.02 -16.91 17.78
CA LEU A 455 -23.21 -16.98 19.01
C LEU A 455 -24.01 -16.70 20.26
N PHE A 456 -24.98 -15.77 20.21
CA PHE A 456 -25.88 -15.50 21.34
C PHE A 456 -26.76 -16.69 21.64
N LEU A 457 -27.45 -17.28 20.64
CA LEU A 457 -28.30 -18.47 20.84
C LEU A 457 -27.49 -19.69 21.31
N ALA A 458 -26.27 -19.86 20.76
CA ALA A 458 -25.42 -20.98 21.20
C ALA A 458 -24.90 -20.79 22.63
N PHE A 459 -24.59 -19.55 23.05
CA PHE A 459 -24.25 -19.22 24.44
C PHE A 459 -25.43 -19.56 25.37
N GLU A 460 -26.64 -19.08 25.05
CA GLU A 460 -27.87 -19.37 25.83
C GLU A 460 -28.14 -20.88 25.93
N TYR A 461 -28.00 -21.62 24.81
CA TYR A 461 -28.11 -23.06 24.81
C TYR A 461 -27.13 -23.72 25.78
N CYS A 462 -25.85 -23.35 25.72
CA CYS A 462 -24.84 -23.89 26.63
C CYS A 462 -25.11 -23.54 28.10
N ALA A 463 -25.51 -22.29 28.36
CA ALA A 463 -25.75 -21.81 29.72
C ALA A 463 -27.03 -22.45 30.38
N LEU A 464 -28.08 -22.68 29.58
CA LEU A 464 -29.35 -23.17 30.09
C LEU A 464 -29.47 -24.70 30.07
N TYR A 465 -28.96 -25.38 29.04
CA TYR A 465 -29.10 -26.84 28.89
C TYR A 465 -27.86 -27.62 29.31
N GLN A 466 -26.69 -27.00 29.31
CA GLN A 466 -25.41 -27.60 29.75
C GLN A 466 -24.94 -27.00 31.09
N TYR A 467 -25.86 -26.47 31.90
CA TYR A 467 -25.59 -25.77 33.14
C TYR A 467 -24.70 -26.55 34.11
N ALA A 468 -24.94 -27.87 34.24
CA ALA A 468 -24.15 -28.75 35.09
C ALA A 468 -22.69 -28.85 34.65
N PHE A 469 -22.44 -28.92 33.33
CA PHE A 469 -21.08 -28.95 32.78
C PHE A 469 -20.33 -27.65 33.06
N PHE A 470 -21.02 -26.52 32.92
CA PHE A 470 -20.43 -25.20 33.16
C PHE A 470 -20.51 -24.73 34.62
N ASN A 471 -21.00 -25.56 35.53
CA ASN A 471 -21.16 -25.21 36.95
C ASN A 471 -21.99 -23.93 37.18
N ILE A 472 -23.11 -23.83 36.46
CA ILE A 472 -24.05 -22.71 36.49
C ILE A 472 -25.30 -23.18 37.28
N SER A 473 -25.73 -22.38 38.26
CA SER A 473 -26.93 -22.69 39.06
C SER A 473 -28.19 -22.08 38.46
N ASN A 474 -29.37 -22.64 38.80
CA ASN A 474 -30.64 -22.08 38.39
C ASN A 474 -30.87 -20.68 39.02
N ILE A 475 -31.34 -19.75 38.23
CA ILE A 475 -31.64 -18.38 38.68
C ILE A 475 -33.03 -18.36 39.32
N ASN A 476 -33.15 -17.93 40.58
CA ASN A 476 -34.38 -17.76 41.30
C ASN A 476 -35.06 -16.42 40.96
N LYS A 477 -36.38 -16.28 41.28
CA LYS A 477 -37.15 -15.06 41.00
C LYS A 477 -36.52 -13.80 41.56
N ASP A 478 -35.94 -13.85 42.75
CA ASP A 478 -35.29 -12.68 43.38
C ASP A 478 -34.00 -12.30 42.70
N THR A 479 -33.24 -13.25 42.22
CA THR A 479 -32.00 -13.03 41.48
C THR A 479 -32.25 -12.54 40.06
N ILE A 480 -33.39 -12.84 39.43
CA ILE A 480 -33.81 -12.29 38.14
C ILE A 480 -33.93 -10.75 38.24
N LEU A 481 -34.51 -10.21 39.33
CA LEU A 481 -34.65 -8.77 39.50
C LEU A 481 -33.27 -8.08 39.58
N VAL A 482 -32.36 -8.65 40.39
CA VAL A 482 -30.96 -8.14 40.47
C VAL A 482 -30.30 -8.21 39.12
N PHE A 483 -30.46 -9.29 38.37
CA PHE A 483 -29.91 -9.43 37.03
C PHE A 483 -30.44 -8.37 36.08
N ILE A 484 -31.74 -8.10 36.02
CA ILE A 484 -32.36 -7.09 35.15
C ILE A 484 -31.84 -5.70 35.49
N VAL A 485 -31.78 -5.34 36.76
CA VAL A 485 -31.27 -4.02 37.20
C VAL A 485 -29.81 -3.84 36.79
N LEU A 486 -28.96 -4.84 37.06
CA LEU A 486 -27.54 -4.76 36.71
C LEU A 486 -27.32 -4.80 35.20
N PHE A 487 -28.16 -5.48 34.43
CA PHE A 487 -28.15 -5.45 32.99
C PHE A 487 -28.40 -4.06 32.43
N ILE A 488 -29.44 -3.36 32.93
CA ILE A 488 -29.77 -1.98 32.53
C ILE A 488 -28.63 -1.04 32.92
N CYS A 489 -28.09 -1.18 34.14
CA CYS A 489 -26.92 -0.43 34.59
C CYS A 489 -25.70 -0.65 33.67
N SER A 490 -25.45 -1.91 33.28
CA SER A 490 -24.34 -2.26 32.38
C SER A 490 -24.44 -1.57 31.03
N MET A 491 -25.63 -1.53 30.43
CA MET A 491 -25.86 -0.83 29.17
C MET A 491 -25.57 0.66 29.29
N TYR A 492 -26.04 1.29 30.36
CA TYR A 492 -25.85 2.71 30.61
C TYR A 492 -24.36 3.05 30.85
N ILE A 493 -23.71 2.30 31.73
CA ILE A 493 -22.28 2.51 32.08
C ILE A 493 -21.40 2.31 30.84
N PHE A 494 -21.63 1.22 30.10
CA PHE A 494 -20.89 0.95 28.88
C PHE A 494 -21.03 2.10 27.88
N ASP A 495 -22.23 2.62 27.66
CA ASP A 495 -22.47 3.69 26.70
C ASP A 495 -21.78 5.01 27.11
N LYS A 496 -21.80 5.35 28.41
CA LYS A 496 -21.09 6.52 28.95
C LYS A 496 -19.58 6.40 28.82
N LEU A 497 -19.01 5.25 29.19
CA LEU A 497 -17.59 4.98 29.09
C LEU A 497 -17.13 4.95 27.62
N LYS A 498 -17.91 4.36 26.72
CA LYS A 498 -17.70 4.38 25.28
C LYS A 498 -17.68 5.82 24.72
N SER A 499 -18.62 6.66 25.16
CA SER A 499 -18.66 8.07 24.75
C SER A 499 -17.43 8.82 25.20
N LEU A 500 -16.95 8.61 26.42
CA LEU A 500 -15.71 9.17 26.94
C LEU A 500 -14.49 8.70 26.14
N SER A 501 -14.37 7.39 25.91
CA SER A 501 -13.29 6.82 25.10
C SER A 501 -13.25 7.40 23.68
N ASN A 502 -14.41 7.51 23.03
CA ASN A 502 -14.51 8.10 21.70
C ASN A 502 -14.17 9.59 21.69
N TYR A 503 -14.51 10.34 22.75
CA TYR A 503 -14.11 11.74 22.89
C TYR A 503 -12.58 11.87 22.98
N ILE A 504 -11.92 11.04 23.79
CA ILE A 504 -10.46 11.02 23.93
C ILE A 504 -9.82 10.68 22.57
N LEU A 505 -10.31 9.65 21.87
CA LEU A 505 -9.80 9.24 20.56
C LEU A 505 -9.92 10.37 19.51
N ARG A 506 -11.01 11.12 19.51
CA ARG A 506 -11.18 12.26 18.60
C ARG A 506 -10.18 13.37 18.88
N LYS A 507 -9.93 13.66 20.16
CA LYS A 507 -8.98 14.70 20.57
C LYS A 507 -7.54 14.33 20.24
N THR A 508 -7.16 13.06 20.37
CA THR A 508 -5.80 12.58 20.11
C THR A 508 -5.51 12.34 18.61
N ASN A 509 -6.54 12.08 17.79
CA ASN A 509 -6.37 11.91 16.34
C ASN A 509 -6.42 13.24 15.55
N ASN A 510 -6.72 14.37 16.22
CA ASN A 510 -6.70 15.71 15.63
C ASN A 510 -5.37 16.45 15.92
N ILE A 511 -4.38 15.75 16.47
CA ILE A 511 -2.98 16.13 16.56
C ILE A 511 -2.19 15.24 15.60
#